data_c9e0f90192602985a768195386efdd1a
#
_entry.id   c9e0f90192602985a768195386efdd1a
#
_cell.length_a   1.000
_cell.length_b   1.000
_cell.length_c   1.000
_cell.angle_alpha   90.00
_cell.angle_beta   90.00
_cell.angle_gamma   90.00
#
_symmetry.space_group_name_H-M   'P 1'
#
loop_
_entity.id
_entity.type
_entity.pdbx_description
1 polymer ?
#
loop_
_entity_poly.entity_id
_entity_poly.type
_entity_poly.pdbx_seq_one_letter_code
_entity_poly.pdbx_strand_id
1 'polypeptide(L)'
;IELCTGDLGFSSSKTFDIEVWMPSQNKYREISSCSNFSDFQARRANIKFKNKDGNNLVHTINGSGLAVGRCLIALIENNFNGTDSIKVPECLEQYFGSNEIKIN
;
A
#
# COMPACT_ATOMS: atom_id res chain seq x y z
N ILE A 1 -7.33 0.58 6.69
CA ILE A 1 -8.77 0.88 6.63
C ILE A 1 -9.45 0.04 5.55
N GLU A 2 -10.72 -0.26 5.70
CA GLU A 2 -11.58 -0.78 4.64
C GLU A 2 -12.33 0.38 4.00
N LEU A 3 -12.25 0.53 2.69
CA LEU A 3 -12.90 1.64 1.99
C LEU A 3 -14.42 1.47 1.99
N CYS A 4 -15.11 2.58 2.24
CA CYS A 4 -16.56 2.64 2.07
C CYS A 4 -16.95 2.73 0.58
N THR A 5 -18.21 2.47 0.28
CA THR A 5 -18.71 2.43 -1.11
C THR A 5 -18.41 3.67 -1.92
N GLY A 6 -18.36 4.86 -1.28
CA GLY A 6 -18.10 6.13 -1.96
C GLY A 6 -16.65 6.28 -2.45
N ASP A 7 -15.71 5.54 -1.84
CA ASP A 7 -14.28 5.60 -2.16
C ASP A 7 -13.81 4.39 -2.99
N LEU A 8 -14.66 3.38 -3.17
CA LEU A 8 -14.34 2.22 -3.99
C LEU A 8 -14.22 2.60 -5.47
N GLY A 9 -13.17 2.12 -6.13
CA GLY A 9 -13.11 2.12 -7.59
C GLY A 9 -14.27 1.31 -8.19
N PHE A 10 -14.84 1.77 -9.30
CA PHE A 10 -16.05 1.20 -9.93
C PHE A 10 -15.95 -0.32 -10.21
N SER A 11 -14.77 -0.85 -10.35
CA SER A 11 -14.51 -2.27 -10.63
C SER A 11 -14.20 -3.11 -9.41
N SER A 12 -13.96 -2.48 -8.26
CA SER A 12 -13.60 -3.15 -7.01
C SER A 12 -14.84 -3.56 -6.23
N SER A 13 -14.83 -4.77 -5.68
CA SER A 13 -15.85 -5.25 -4.76
C SER A 13 -15.49 -4.99 -3.29
N LYS A 14 -14.19 -4.87 -2.99
CA LYS A 14 -13.66 -4.59 -1.66
C LYS A 14 -12.23 -4.06 -1.78
N THR A 15 -11.91 -3.04 -0.99
CA THR A 15 -10.56 -2.47 -0.96
C THR A 15 -10.12 -2.23 0.48
N PHE A 16 -8.88 -2.58 0.77
CA PHE A 16 -8.17 -2.23 1.99
C PHE A 16 -7.00 -1.33 1.66
N ASP A 17 -6.91 -0.21 2.36
CA ASP A 17 -5.78 0.70 2.28
C ASP A 17 -4.96 0.64 3.57
N ILE A 18 -3.65 0.67 3.41
CA ILE A 18 -2.71 0.91 4.51
C ILE A 18 -2.37 2.40 4.47
N GLU A 19 -2.65 3.06 5.57
CA GLU A 19 -2.40 4.49 5.73
C GLU A 19 -1.31 4.74 6.76
N VAL A 20 -0.52 5.78 6.56
CA VAL A 20 0.50 6.27 7.49
C VAL A 20 0.19 7.70 7.91
N TRP A 21 0.46 8.00 9.17
CA TRP A 21 0.36 9.36 9.69
C TRP A 21 1.42 10.27 9.07
N MET A 22 0.99 11.42 8.58
CA MET A 22 1.84 12.47 8.00
C MET A 22 1.80 13.70 8.91
N PRO A 23 2.80 13.91 9.77
CA PRO A 23 2.82 15.03 10.72
C PRO A 23 2.64 16.41 10.06
N SER A 24 3.33 16.67 8.96
CA SER A 24 3.23 17.95 8.23
C SER A 24 1.84 18.25 7.70
N GLN A 25 1.04 17.23 7.44
CA GLN A 25 -0.32 17.35 6.90
C GLN A 25 -1.40 17.17 7.96
N ASN A 26 -1.01 16.75 9.18
CA ASN A 26 -1.91 16.42 10.28
C ASN A 26 -3.03 15.46 9.86
N LYS A 27 -2.70 14.41 9.10
CA LYS A 27 -3.66 13.39 8.63
C LYS A 27 -2.98 12.11 8.18
N TYR A 28 -3.77 11.04 8.09
CA TYR A 28 -3.35 9.79 7.49
C TYR A 28 -3.32 9.89 5.96
N ARG A 29 -2.40 9.17 5.34
CA ARG A 29 -2.25 9.07 3.89
C ARG A 29 -2.00 7.64 3.47
N GLU A 30 -2.70 7.21 2.45
CA GLU A 30 -2.51 5.90 1.83
C GLU A 30 -1.08 5.71 1.35
N ILE A 31 -0.48 4.57 1.71
CA ILE A 31 0.83 4.11 1.19
C ILE A 31 0.73 2.79 0.43
N SER A 32 -0.36 2.06 0.60
CA SER A 32 -0.65 0.83 -0.15
C SER A 32 -2.16 0.66 -0.23
N SER A 33 -2.65 0.19 -1.39
CA SER A 33 -4.06 -0.12 -1.62
C SER A 33 -4.17 -1.51 -2.21
N CYS A 34 -5.06 -2.35 -1.66
CA CYS A 34 -5.29 -3.73 -2.09
C CYS A 34 -6.77 -3.96 -2.34
N SER A 35 -7.11 -4.30 -3.57
CA SER A 35 -8.49 -4.47 -4.01
C SER A 35 -8.79 -5.88 -4.49
N ASN A 36 -9.98 -6.35 -4.17
CA ASN A 36 -10.59 -7.54 -4.74
C ASN A 36 -11.58 -7.13 -5.85
N PHE A 37 -11.41 -7.66 -7.04
CA PHE A 37 -12.23 -7.34 -8.21
C PHE A 37 -13.24 -8.45 -8.56
N SER A 38 -13.35 -9.49 -7.73
CA SER A 38 -14.13 -10.68 -8.08
C SER A 38 -13.77 -11.14 -9.49
N ASP A 39 -14.75 -11.40 -10.36
CA ASP A 39 -14.52 -11.82 -11.74
C ASP A 39 -14.51 -10.66 -12.76
N PHE A 40 -14.61 -9.41 -12.31
CA PHE A 40 -14.72 -8.25 -13.19
C PHE A 40 -13.59 -8.14 -14.22
N GLN A 41 -12.35 -8.26 -13.78
CA GLN A 41 -11.19 -8.23 -14.67
C GLN A 41 -11.06 -9.50 -15.49
N ALA A 42 -11.37 -10.65 -14.88
CA ALA A 42 -11.30 -11.94 -15.56
C ALA A 42 -12.26 -12.04 -16.74
N ARG A 43 -13.48 -11.47 -16.64
CA ARG A 43 -14.42 -11.39 -17.77
C ARG A 43 -13.83 -10.63 -18.96
N ARG A 44 -13.14 -9.51 -18.70
CA ARG A 44 -12.53 -8.68 -19.75
C ARG A 44 -11.30 -9.31 -20.37
N ALA A 45 -10.46 -9.90 -19.55
CA ALA A 45 -9.23 -10.57 -20.00
C ALA A 45 -9.44 -12.01 -20.44
N ASN A 46 -10.68 -12.56 -20.29
CA ASN A 46 -11.05 -13.94 -20.57
C ASN A 46 -10.17 -14.96 -19.82
N ILE A 47 -9.83 -14.65 -18.55
CA ILE A 47 -9.00 -15.52 -17.72
C ILE A 47 -9.90 -16.53 -17.01
N LYS A 48 -9.67 -17.79 -17.29
CA LYS A 48 -10.47 -18.90 -16.76
C LYS A 48 -9.58 -19.99 -16.16
N PHE A 49 -10.16 -20.74 -15.22
CA PHE A 49 -9.61 -21.99 -14.76
C PHE A 49 -10.59 -23.13 -15.08
N LYS A 50 -10.06 -24.33 -15.23
CA LYS A 50 -10.86 -25.54 -15.46
C LYS A 50 -10.96 -26.34 -14.18
N ASN A 51 -12.18 -26.73 -13.82
CA ASN A 51 -12.46 -27.64 -12.73
C ASN A 51 -13.37 -28.78 -13.24
N LYS A 52 -13.92 -29.57 -12.31
CA LYS A 52 -14.82 -30.70 -12.65
C LYS A 52 -16.13 -30.25 -13.31
N ASP A 53 -16.57 -29.03 -13.01
CA ASP A 53 -17.83 -28.45 -13.50
C ASP A 53 -17.64 -27.64 -14.81
N GLY A 54 -16.42 -27.60 -15.33
CA GLY A 54 -16.08 -26.91 -16.57
C GLY A 54 -15.14 -25.71 -16.38
N ASN A 55 -15.26 -24.75 -17.31
CA ASN A 55 -14.43 -23.52 -17.28
C ASN A 55 -15.14 -22.43 -16.47
N ASN A 56 -14.46 -21.92 -15.46
CA ASN A 56 -14.95 -20.85 -14.59
C ASN A 56 -14.03 -19.66 -14.65
N LEU A 57 -14.56 -18.44 -14.45
CA LEU A 57 -13.77 -17.22 -14.34
C LEU A 57 -13.00 -17.19 -13.03
N VAL A 58 -11.77 -16.72 -13.07
CA VAL A 58 -10.99 -16.47 -11.85
C VAL A 58 -11.46 -15.19 -11.17
N HIS A 59 -11.21 -15.08 -9.87
CA HIS A 59 -11.24 -13.80 -9.17
C HIS A 59 -9.84 -13.20 -9.17
N THR A 60 -9.74 -11.88 -9.22
CA THR A 60 -8.47 -11.18 -9.24
C THR A 60 -8.32 -10.29 -8.04
N ILE A 61 -7.10 -10.21 -7.54
CA ILE A 61 -6.67 -9.28 -6.51
C ILE A 61 -5.58 -8.40 -7.10
N ASN A 62 -5.60 -7.15 -6.74
CA ASN A 62 -4.66 -6.16 -7.22
C ASN A 62 -4.18 -5.33 -6.03
N GLY A 63 -2.89 -5.11 -5.90
CA GLY A 63 -2.35 -4.38 -4.78
C GLY A 63 -1.05 -3.69 -5.11
N SER A 64 -0.89 -2.46 -4.61
CA SER A 64 0.41 -1.80 -4.61
C SER A 64 1.25 -2.36 -3.47
N GLY A 65 2.51 -2.70 -3.76
CA GLY A 65 3.45 -3.09 -2.71
C GLY A 65 3.68 -1.92 -1.76
N LEU A 66 4.00 -0.75 -2.32
CA LEU A 66 4.22 0.47 -1.55
C LEU A 66 4.24 1.72 -2.44
N ALA A 67 3.64 2.82 -1.98
CA ALA A 67 3.87 4.15 -2.52
C ALA A 67 5.22 4.67 -1.99
N VAL A 68 6.33 4.30 -2.67
CA VAL A 68 7.71 4.49 -2.17
C VAL A 68 8.00 5.93 -1.76
N GLY A 69 7.66 6.91 -2.60
CA GLY A 69 7.92 8.32 -2.30
C GLY A 69 7.16 8.81 -1.06
N ARG A 70 5.89 8.44 -0.92
CA ARG A 70 5.08 8.82 0.24
C ARG A 70 5.56 8.12 1.51
N CYS A 71 5.92 6.85 1.42
CA CYS A 71 6.49 6.11 2.54
C CYS A 71 7.81 6.72 3.01
N LEU A 72 8.69 7.11 2.08
CA LEU A 72 9.94 7.77 2.41
C LEU A 72 9.71 9.10 3.15
N ILE A 73 8.78 9.92 2.67
CA ILE A 73 8.41 11.18 3.36
C ILE A 73 7.90 10.88 4.77
N ALA A 74 7.01 9.88 4.92
CA ALA A 74 6.49 9.50 6.22
C ALA A 74 7.57 9.00 7.17
N LEU A 75 8.53 8.21 6.68
CA LEU A 75 9.68 7.76 7.46
C LEU A 75 10.52 8.95 7.95
N ILE A 76 10.80 9.89 7.08
CA ILE A 76 11.58 11.09 7.44
C ILE A 76 10.83 11.91 8.48
N GLU A 77 9.57 12.27 8.22
CA GLU A 77 8.79 13.14 9.11
C GLU A 77 8.57 12.53 10.50
N ASN A 78 8.31 11.22 10.58
CA ASN A 78 8.05 10.55 11.86
C ASN A 78 9.30 10.22 12.66
N ASN A 79 10.48 10.24 12.05
CA ASN A 79 11.74 9.86 12.70
C ASN A 79 12.76 10.99 12.78
N PHE A 80 12.41 12.18 12.30
CA PHE A 80 13.26 13.35 12.43
C PHE A 80 13.30 13.84 13.88
N ASN A 81 14.47 14.08 14.42
CA ASN A 81 14.66 14.55 15.80
C ASN A 81 14.38 16.05 16.03
N GLY A 82 14.03 16.78 14.96
CA GLY A 82 13.75 18.21 15.01
C GLY A 82 14.97 19.11 14.85
N THR A 83 16.17 18.55 14.71
CA THR A 83 17.43 19.30 14.62
C THR A 83 18.31 18.86 13.45
N ASP A 84 18.96 17.73 13.57
CA ASP A 84 20.09 17.37 12.72
C ASP A 84 20.14 15.88 12.34
N SER A 85 19.18 15.08 12.78
CA SER A 85 19.20 13.68 12.43
C SER A 85 17.82 13.03 12.25
N ILE A 86 17.82 11.94 11.51
CA ILE A 86 16.67 11.09 11.25
C ILE A 86 17.02 9.68 11.74
N LYS A 87 16.25 9.14 12.67
CA LYS A 87 16.41 7.77 13.12
C LYS A 87 15.97 6.80 12.03
N VAL A 88 16.79 5.81 11.72
CA VAL A 88 16.43 4.72 10.82
C VAL A 88 15.61 3.70 11.61
N PRO A 89 14.40 3.29 11.14
CA PRO A 89 13.66 2.21 11.78
C PRO A 89 14.47 0.92 11.87
N GLU A 90 14.36 0.21 12.99
CA GLU A 90 15.14 -1.00 13.28
C GLU A 90 15.08 -2.03 12.15
N CYS A 91 13.89 -2.23 11.56
CA CYS A 91 13.70 -3.16 10.44
C CYS A 91 14.46 -2.78 9.15
N LEU A 92 14.93 -1.54 9.04
CA LEU A 92 15.68 -1.05 7.88
C LEU A 92 17.18 -0.91 8.16
N GLU A 93 17.62 -0.96 9.42
CA GLU A 93 19.02 -0.76 9.79
C GLU A 93 19.96 -1.73 9.07
N GLN A 94 19.56 -3.01 8.94
CA GLN A 94 20.36 -4.03 8.25
C GLN A 94 20.58 -3.72 6.74
N TYR A 95 19.65 -3.01 6.12
CA TYR A 95 19.74 -2.63 4.70
C TYR A 95 20.45 -1.29 4.52
N PHE A 96 20.26 -0.38 5.45
CA PHE A 96 20.85 0.94 5.39
C PHE A 96 22.30 0.96 5.92
N GLY A 97 22.63 0.06 6.84
CA GLY A 97 23.96 -0.05 7.44
C GLY A 97 24.22 0.95 8.60
N SER A 98 23.20 1.66 9.05
CA SER A 98 23.25 2.59 10.18
C SER A 98 21.87 2.74 10.80
N ASN A 99 21.83 3.12 12.07
CA ASN A 99 20.60 3.42 12.80
C ASN A 99 20.19 4.91 12.73
N GLU A 100 21.00 5.74 12.06
CA GLU A 100 20.80 7.18 12.00
C GLU A 100 21.33 7.77 10.70
N ILE A 101 20.64 8.78 10.18
CA ILE A 101 21.06 9.65 9.09
C ILE A 101 21.33 11.03 9.68
N LYS A 102 22.57 11.53 9.61
CA LYS A 102 22.91 12.89 10.02
C LYS A 102 22.68 13.86 8.87
N ILE A 103 22.07 15.00 9.22
CA ILE A 103 21.83 16.12 8.30
C ILE A 103 22.90 17.16 8.63
N ASN A 104 23.81 17.39 7.70
CA ASN A 104 24.87 18.38 7.84
C ASN A 104 24.38 19.76 7.44
#